data_056f63a9525856bbd9fb06ccdc48a7eb
#
_entry.id   056f63a9525856bbd9fb06ccdc48a7eb
#
_cell.length_a   1.000
_cell.length_b   1.000
_cell.length_c   1.000
_cell.angle_alpha   90.00
_cell.angle_beta   90.00
_cell.angle_gamma   90.00
#
_symmetry.space_group_name_H-M   'P 1'
#
loop_
_entity.id
_entity.type
_entity.pdbx_description
1 polymer ?
#
loop_
_entity_poly.entity_id
_entity_poly.type
_entity_poly.pdbx_seq_one_letter_code
_entity_poly.pdbx_strand_id
1 'polypeptide(L)'
;MFNFLHPLLMILFADIVATIVIFTISTILKNTSLYDPYWSLVPLLIALYYLLFPRTSSITNYRFIIVFILVFIWSIRLTFNWLRQWRGLKHEDWRYTMYREKKGKIFWLTNLIGLHLMPTIQVYLGSMSLYPAISLRMKPIWVVDILAIFITATAILIETIADQQLYNFIKTRQSHEQNITTGLWKYSRHPNYFGEILFWWGLYIFALASDVSYYWVIIGPISITILFNILSIPIMERRNLKRKPDYVIYQKHVSKLIPWFPKKKT
;
A
#
# COMPACT_ATOMS: atom_id res chain seq x y z
N MET A 1 -2.86 3.88 -32.66
CA MET A 1 -1.88 2.95 -33.19
C MET A 1 -1.29 1.97 -32.15
N PHE A 2 -1.89 1.73 -30.98
CA PHE A 2 -1.43 0.75 -29.99
C PHE A 2 -2.56 -0.21 -29.57
N ASN A 3 -3.31 -0.74 -30.56
CA ASN A 3 -4.45 -1.63 -30.29
C ASN A 3 -4.08 -3.13 -30.17
N PHE A 4 -2.80 -3.47 -30.11
CA PHE A 4 -2.36 -4.87 -30.13
C PHE A 4 -2.14 -5.50 -28.77
N LEU A 5 -1.92 -4.72 -27.70
CA LEU A 5 -1.72 -5.28 -26.36
C LEU A 5 -2.93 -4.99 -25.45
N HIS A 6 -3.30 -5.98 -24.64
CA HIS A 6 -4.30 -5.78 -23.58
C HIS A 6 -3.79 -4.70 -22.60
N PRO A 7 -4.64 -3.75 -22.14
CA PRO A 7 -4.20 -2.63 -21.28
C PRO A 7 -3.43 -3.06 -20.04
N LEU A 8 -3.81 -4.19 -19.44
CA LEU A 8 -3.09 -4.73 -18.29
C LEU A 8 -1.64 -5.08 -18.63
N LEU A 9 -1.37 -5.67 -19.81
CA LEU A 9 0.00 -5.96 -20.24
C LEU A 9 0.82 -4.70 -20.55
N MET A 10 0.17 -3.68 -21.12
CA MET A 10 0.84 -2.38 -21.32
C MET A 10 1.25 -1.74 -19.99
N ILE A 11 0.36 -1.76 -19.01
CA ILE A 11 0.65 -1.23 -17.66
C ILE A 11 1.78 -2.04 -17.01
N LEU A 12 1.74 -3.37 -17.08
CA LEU A 12 2.82 -4.20 -16.53
C LEU A 12 4.18 -3.85 -17.14
N PHE A 13 4.23 -3.72 -18.47
CA PHE A 13 5.47 -3.37 -19.15
C PHE A 13 5.97 -1.98 -18.75
N ALA A 14 5.08 -0.99 -18.72
CA ALA A 14 5.41 0.39 -18.31
C ALA A 14 5.90 0.44 -16.86
N ASP A 15 5.26 -0.33 -15.97
CA ASP A 15 5.59 -0.42 -14.54
C ASP A 15 6.98 -1.05 -14.32
N ILE A 16 7.30 -2.13 -15.06
CA ILE A 16 8.64 -2.73 -15.03
C ILE A 16 9.70 -1.76 -15.53
N VAL A 17 9.46 -1.06 -16.64
CA VAL A 17 10.41 -0.07 -17.18
C VAL A 17 10.64 1.06 -16.18
N ALA A 18 9.57 1.62 -15.61
CA ALA A 18 9.65 2.66 -14.59
C ALA A 18 10.44 2.18 -13.35
N THR A 19 10.21 0.93 -12.94
CA THR A 19 10.96 0.31 -11.83
C THR A 19 12.46 0.20 -12.12
N ILE A 20 12.84 -0.20 -13.33
CA ILE A 20 14.26 -0.27 -13.73
C ILE A 20 14.89 1.12 -13.69
N VAL A 21 14.17 2.16 -14.14
CA VAL A 21 14.64 3.56 -14.08
C VAL A 21 14.87 3.99 -12.62
N ILE A 22 13.88 3.78 -11.73
CA ILE A 22 14.01 4.12 -10.31
C ILE A 22 15.12 3.31 -9.65
N PHE A 23 15.23 2.02 -9.95
CA PHE A 23 16.32 1.17 -9.46
C PHE A 23 17.69 1.72 -9.87
N THR A 24 17.85 2.15 -11.12
CA THR A 24 19.09 2.73 -11.62
C THR A 24 19.43 4.02 -10.86
N ILE A 25 18.45 4.93 -10.70
CA ILE A 25 18.63 6.19 -9.95
C ILE A 25 18.99 5.89 -8.49
N SER A 26 18.25 4.98 -7.83
CA SER A 26 18.49 4.56 -6.46
C SER A 26 19.88 3.97 -6.24
N THR A 27 20.38 3.24 -7.25
CA THR A 27 21.72 2.63 -7.22
C THR A 27 22.81 3.68 -7.37
N ILE A 28 22.66 4.62 -8.31
CA ILE A 28 23.60 5.74 -8.53
C ILE A 28 23.67 6.63 -7.28
N LEU A 29 22.51 6.98 -6.70
CA LEU A 29 22.42 7.81 -5.50
C LEU A 29 22.65 7.04 -4.19
N LYS A 30 22.87 5.72 -4.27
CA LYS A 30 23.09 4.83 -3.12
C LYS A 30 21.99 4.93 -2.05
N ASN A 31 20.74 5.15 -2.46
CA ASN A 31 19.61 5.31 -1.57
C ASN A 31 18.35 4.63 -2.12
N THR A 32 18.03 3.46 -1.57
CA THR A 32 16.88 2.64 -1.98
C THR A 32 15.54 3.26 -1.54
N SER A 33 15.53 4.17 -0.54
CA SER A 33 14.30 4.86 -0.10
C SER A 33 13.67 5.76 -1.15
N LEU A 34 14.35 6.03 -2.27
CA LEU A 34 13.79 6.72 -3.42
C LEU A 34 12.66 5.92 -4.10
N TYR A 35 12.61 4.62 -3.84
CA TYR A 35 11.53 3.75 -4.32
C TYR A 35 10.25 3.85 -3.47
N ASP A 36 10.33 4.27 -2.19
CA ASP A 36 9.17 4.26 -1.29
C ASP A 36 7.93 5.01 -1.85
N PRO A 37 8.03 6.23 -2.44
CA PRO A 37 6.87 6.91 -3.01
C PRO A 37 6.30 6.22 -4.26
N TYR A 38 7.02 5.31 -4.88
CA TYR A 38 6.55 4.54 -6.03
C TYR A 38 5.27 3.76 -5.69
N TRP A 39 5.22 3.16 -4.50
CA TRP A 39 4.07 2.41 -4.00
C TRP A 39 2.76 3.22 -4.05
N SER A 40 2.81 4.51 -3.71
CA SER A 40 1.63 5.37 -3.68
C SER A 40 1.34 6.09 -4.99
N LEU A 41 2.37 6.46 -5.76
CA LEU A 41 2.21 7.27 -6.97
C LEU A 41 1.79 6.44 -8.18
N VAL A 42 2.29 5.22 -8.33
CA VAL A 42 2.00 4.39 -9.51
C VAL A 42 0.52 4.02 -9.63
N PRO A 43 -0.20 3.59 -8.59
CA PRO A 43 -1.64 3.35 -8.69
C PRO A 43 -2.42 4.59 -9.12
N LEU A 44 -2.00 5.79 -8.69
CA LEU A 44 -2.62 7.04 -9.14
C LEU A 44 -2.38 7.29 -10.64
N LEU A 45 -1.16 7.07 -11.12
CA LEU A 45 -0.84 7.21 -12.55
C LEU A 45 -1.61 6.20 -13.41
N ILE A 46 -1.75 4.96 -12.94
CA ILE A 46 -2.57 3.92 -13.59
C ILE A 46 -4.04 4.34 -13.62
N ALA A 47 -4.58 4.84 -12.50
CA ALA A 47 -5.95 5.33 -12.42
C ALA A 47 -6.18 6.50 -13.36
N LEU A 48 -5.24 7.45 -13.44
CA LEU A 48 -5.27 8.58 -14.37
C LEU A 48 -5.24 8.11 -15.84
N TYR A 49 -4.39 7.14 -16.16
CA TYR A 49 -4.35 6.56 -17.50
C TYR A 49 -5.71 5.96 -17.89
N TYR A 50 -6.34 5.16 -17.03
CA TYR A 50 -7.66 4.59 -17.32
C TYR A 50 -8.78 5.63 -17.35
N LEU A 51 -8.64 6.73 -16.61
CA LEU A 51 -9.56 7.85 -16.65
C LEU A 51 -9.53 8.57 -18.00
N LEU A 52 -8.32 8.85 -18.52
CA LEU A 52 -8.11 9.59 -19.77
C LEU A 52 -8.31 8.72 -21.02
N PHE A 53 -8.04 7.42 -20.93
CA PHE A 53 -8.12 6.48 -22.05
C PHE A 53 -9.06 5.31 -21.72
N PRO A 54 -10.38 5.58 -21.53
CA PRO A 54 -11.35 4.53 -21.24
C PRO A 54 -11.54 3.61 -22.44
N ARG A 55 -11.88 2.33 -22.18
CA ARG A 55 -12.18 1.35 -23.23
C ARG A 55 -13.59 1.47 -23.76
N THR A 56 -14.49 2.05 -22.98
CA THR A 56 -15.89 2.30 -23.36
C THR A 56 -16.23 3.75 -23.10
N SER A 57 -17.02 4.35 -24.01
CA SER A 57 -17.42 5.76 -23.96
C SER A 57 -18.72 6.01 -23.22
N SER A 58 -19.35 4.99 -22.64
CA SER A 58 -20.61 5.18 -21.90
C SER A 58 -20.38 6.06 -20.68
N ILE A 59 -21.09 7.20 -20.63
CA ILE A 59 -20.93 8.24 -19.59
C ILE A 59 -21.94 8.04 -18.43
N THR A 60 -22.79 7.03 -18.48
CA THR A 60 -23.91 6.85 -17.53
C THR A 60 -23.49 6.44 -16.10
N ASN A 61 -22.21 6.43 -15.80
CA ASN A 61 -21.69 5.82 -14.58
C ASN A 61 -20.55 6.66 -13.98
N TYR A 62 -20.79 7.24 -12.82
CA TYR A 62 -19.81 8.06 -12.08
C TYR A 62 -18.82 7.23 -11.23
N ARG A 63 -18.85 5.88 -11.28
CA ARG A 63 -17.93 4.99 -10.54
C ARG A 63 -16.47 5.38 -10.79
N PHE A 64 -16.10 5.60 -12.05
CA PHE A 64 -14.75 5.94 -12.44
C PHE A 64 -14.22 7.21 -11.74
N ILE A 65 -15.07 8.23 -11.56
CA ILE A 65 -14.71 9.46 -10.84
C ILE A 65 -14.53 9.15 -9.34
N ILE A 66 -15.46 8.41 -8.75
CA ILE A 66 -15.42 8.06 -7.33
C ILE A 66 -14.15 7.26 -7.02
N VAL A 67 -13.86 6.22 -7.82
CA VAL A 67 -12.66 5.39 -7.65
C VAL A 67 -11.39 6.24 -7.82
N PHE A 68 -11.35 7.09 -8.85
CA PHE A 68 -10.21 7.98 -9.06
C PHE A 68 -9.99 8.93 -7.88
N ILE A 69 -11.04 9.55 -7.34
CA ILE A 69 -10.94 10.44 -6.17
C ILE A 69 -10.43 9.67 -4.95
N LEU A 70 -10.93 8.46 -4.69
CA LEU A 70 -10.49 7.65 -3.56
C LEU A 70 -9.01 7.25 -3.68
N VAL A 71 -8.58 6.83 -4.87
CA VAL A 71 -7.17 6.52 -5.16
C VAL A 71 -6.31 7.78 -5.03
N PHE A 72 -6.78 8.93 -5.52
CA PHE A 72 -6.08 10.20 -5.41
C PHE A 72 -5.86 10.59 -3.93
N ILE A 73 -6.92 10.55 -3.12
CA ILE A 73 -6.84 10.89 -1.68
C ILE A 73 -5.87 9.93 -0.97
N TRP A 74 -5.97 8.61 -1.21
CA TRP A 74 -5.08 7.62 -0.63
C TRP A 74 -3.62 7.87 -1.04
N SER A 75 -3.37 8.09 -2.33
CA SER A 75 -2.03 8.32 -2.89
C SER A 75 -1.37 9.58 -2.30
N ILE A 76 -2.09 10.71 -2.32
CA ILE A 76 -1.57 11.99 -1.78
C ILE A 76 -1.28 11.87 -0.28
N ARG A 77 -2.18 11.26 0.49
CA ARG A 77 -2.00 11.04 1.91
C ARG A 77 -0.75 10.19 2.19
N LEU A 78 -0.59 9.06 1.49
CA LEU A 78 0.54 8.16 1.71
C LEU A 78 1.86 8.80 1.30
N THR A 79 1.88 9.48 0.15
CA THR A 79 3.05 10.25 -0.32
C THR A 79 3.41 11.36 0.66
N PHE A 80 2.41 12.10 1.20
CA PHE A 80 2.63 13.13 2.20
C PHE A 80 3.19 12.53 3.51
N ASN A 81 2.67 11.35 3.93
CA ASN A 81 3.20 10.65 5.10
C ASN A 81 4.66 10.25 4.93
N TRP A 82 5.06 9.82 3.72
CA TRP A 82 6.45 9.57 3.38
C TRP A 82 7.27 10.87 3.39
N LEU A 83 6.80 11.93 2.71
CA LEU A 83 7.51 13.19 2.56
C LEU A 83 7.83 13.85 3.91
N ARG A 84 6.89 13.83 4.86
CA ARG A 84 7.11 14.41 6.21
C ARG A 84 8.14 13.64 7.06
N GLN A 85 8.47 12.40 6.67
CA GLN A 85 9.49 11.59 7.31
C GLN A 85 10.82 11.59 6.53
N TRP A 86 10.81 12.14 5.31
CA TRP A 86 11.99 12.22 4.46
C TRP A 86 13.06 13.12 5.07
N ARG A 87 14.28 12.62 5.17
CA ARG A 87 15.43 13.32 5.77
C ARG A 87 16.54 13.61 4.76
N GLY A 88 16.20 13.65 3.46
CA GLY A 88 17.14 13.88 2.38
C GLY A 88 17.88 12.63 1.92
N LEU A 89 18.68 12.80 0.86
CA LEU A 89 19.36 11.70 0.17
C LEU A 89 20.40 10.96 1.01
N LYS A 90 20.94 11.62 2.05
CA LYS A 90 21.95 11.02 2.94
C LYS A 90 21.37 10.05 3.96
N HIS A 91 20.03 10.00 4.09
CA HIS A 91 19.35 9.11 5.04
C HIS A 91 18.58 8.03 4.26
N GLU A 92 18.95 6.77 4.47
CA GLU A 92 18.28 5.60 3.92
C GLU A 92 17.42 4.94 5.01
N ASP A 93 16.24 4.43 4.66
CA ASP A 93 15.39 3.69 5.61
C ASP A 93 16.14 2.47 6.15
N TRP A 94 15.96 2.21 7.45
CA TRP A 94 16.66 1.15 8.18
C TRP A 94 16.46 -0.26 7.58
N ARG A 95 15.39 -0.51 6.86
CA ARG A 95 15.14 -1.80 6.19
C ARG A 95 16.18 -2.03 5.10
N TYR A 96 16.48 -1.00 4.34
CA TYR A 96 17.43 -1.08 3.24
C TYR A 96 18.86 -1.15 3.72
N THR A 97 19.21 -0.35 4.73
CA THR A 97 20.55 -0.45 5.37
C THR A 97 20.79 -1.83 5.97
N MET A 98 19.81 -2.39 6.68
CA MET A 98 19.85 -3.76 7.22
C MET A 98 20.10 -4.81 6.12
N TYR A 99 19.40 -4.71 4.98
CA TYR A 99 19.61 -5.64 3.88
C TYR A 99 20.97 -5.42 3.21
N ARG A 100 21.43 -4.19 3.08
CA ARG A 100 22.74 -3.84 2.51
C ARG A 100 23.87 -4.44 3.33
N GLU A 101 23.83 -4.29 4.64
CA GLU A 101 24.81 -4.87 5.57
C GLU A 101 24.79 -6.40 5.55
N LYS A 102 23.60 -6.99 5.59
CA LYS A 102 23.44 -8.45 5.64
C LYS A 102 23.84 -9.15 4.34
N LYS A 103 23.63 -8.53 3.17
CA LYS A 103 23.81 -9.13 1.86
C LYS A 103 25.15 -8.79 1.20
N GLY A 104 25.83 -7.74 1.65
CA GLY A 104 27.15 -7.35 1.13
C GLY A 104 27.17 -7.25 -0.40
N LYS A 105 28.07 -7.97 -1.07
CA LYS A 105 28.23 -7.92 -2.54
C LYS A 105 26.99 -8.34 -3.34
N ILE A 106 26.09 -9.16 -2.77
CA ILE A 106 24.88 -9.63 -3.44
C ILE A 106 23.71 -8.64 -3.23
N PHE A 107 23.93 -7.55 -2.49
CA PHE A 107 22.89 -6.58 -2.19
C PHE A 107 22.21 -6.03 -3.45
N TRP A 108 22.94 -5.78 -4.54
CA TRP A 108 22.38 -5.25 -5.79
C TRP A 108 21.26 -6.15 -6.35
N LEU A 109 21.42 -7.48 -6.29
CA LEU A 109 20.41 -8.44 -6.74
C LEU A 109 19.22 -8.46 -5.79
N THR A 110 19.46 -8.42 -4.47
CA THR A 110 18.40 -8.31 -3.46
C THR A 110 17.63 -6.99 -3.61
N ASN A 111 18.33 -5.90 -3.94
CA ASN A 111 17.74 -4.58 -4.17
C ASN A 111 16.84 -4.59 -5.42
N LEU A 112 17.32 -5.13 -6.54
CA LEU A 112 16.53 -5.21 -7.77
C LEU A 112 15.30 -6.12 -7.59
N ILE A 113 15.51 -7.37 -7.18
CA ILE A 113 14.43 -8.37 -7.17
C ILE A 113 13.51 -8.19 -5.95
N GLY A 114 14.09 -8.03 -4.76
CA GLY A 114 13.34 -8.05 -3.51
C GLY A 114 12.79 -6.70 -3.06
N LEU A 115 13.49 -5.59 -3.39
CA LEU A 115 13.13 -4.26 -2.88
C LEU A 115 12.53 -3.34 -3.95
N HIS A 116 12.64 -3.69 -5.25
CA HIS A 116 12.04 -2.96 -6.35
C HIS A 116 11.03 -3.81 -7.12
N LEU A 117 11.44 -4.88 -7.80
CA LEU A 117 10.53 -5.67 -8.65
C LEU A 117 9.42 -6.37 -7.87
N MET A 118 9.70 -6.94 -6.70
CA MET A 118 8.68 -7.63 -5.91
C MET A 118 7.59 -6.66 -5.46
N PRO A 119 7.86 -5.48 -4.86
CA PRO A 119 6.81 -4.51 -4.54
C PRO A 119 6.12 -3.94 -5.78
N THR A 120 6.83 -3.76 -6.90
CA THR A 120 6.21 -3.37 -8.19
C THR A 120 5.15 -4.37 -8.62
N ILE A 121 5.46 -5.67 -8.60
CA ILE A 121 4.48 -6.72 -8.92
C ILE A 121 3.28 -6.66 -7.95
N GLN A 122 3.49 -6.37 -6.67
CA GLN A 122 2.39 -6.23 -5.71
C GLN A 122 1.48 -5.03 -6.05
N VAL A 123 2.09 -3.88 -6.35
CA VAL A 123 1.36 -2.66 -6.78
C VAL A 123 0.59 -2.93 -8.07
N TYR A 124 1.23 -3.56 -9.05
CA TYR A 124 0.58 -3.94 -10.30
C TYR A 124 -0.63 -4.85 -10.06
N LEU A 125 -0.47 -5.95 -9.31
CA LEU A 125 -1.55 -6.89 -9.01
C LEU A 125 -2.72 -6.19 -8.29
N GLY A 126 -2.45 -5.34 -7.29
CA GLY A 126 -3.46 -4.54 -6.61
C GLY A 126 -4.19 -3.59 -7.57
N SER A 127 -3.44 -2.94 -8.46
CA SER A 127 -3.95 -1.98 -9.43
C SER A 127 -4.75 -2.60 -10.58
N MET A 128 -4.70 -3.94 -10.78
CA MET A 128 -5.52 -4.63 -11.79
C MET A 128 -7.02 -4.35 -11.60
N SER A 129 -7.47 -4.16 -10.36
CA SER A 129 -8.84 -3.80 -10.03
C SER A 129 -9.29 -2.45 -10.62
N LEU A 130 -8.37 -1.54 -10.90
CA LEU A 130 -8.65 -0.22 -11.48
C LEU A 130 -9.13 -0.33 -12.94
N TYR A 131 -8.70 -1.35 -13.67
CA TYR A 131 -9.10 -1.53 -15.06
C TYR A 131 -10.62 -1.66 -15.23
N PRO A 132 -11.31 -2.66 -14.63
CA PRO A 132 -12.75 -2.76 -14.75
C PRO A 132 -13.47 -1.61 -14.03
N ALA A 133 -12.94 -1.11 -12.90
CA ALA A 133 -13.60 -0.08 -12.12
C ALA A 133 -13.63 1.30 -12.82
N ILE A 134 -12.58 1.66 -13.56
CA ILE A 134 -12.43 2.98 -14.19
C ILE A 134 -12.62 2.93 -15.71
N SER A 135 -12.05 1.92 -16.39
CA SER A 135 -11.94 1.93 -17.85
C SER A 135 -13.16 1.37 -18.55
N LEU A 136 -13.88 0.38 -17.96
CA LEU A 136 -14.97 -0.28 -18.68
C LEU A 136 -16.29 0.48 -18.66
N ARG A 137 -16.64 1.21 -17.61
CA ARG A 137 -17.81 2.10 -17.47
C ARG A 137 -19.15 1.46 -17.91
N MET A 138 -19.31 0.14 -17.76
CA MET A 138 -20.41 -0.61 -18.39
C MET A 138 -21.71 -0.62 -17.61
N LYS A 139 -21.67 -0.55 -16.29
CA LYS A 139 -22.84 -0.69 -15.41
C LYS A 139 -23.07 0.57 -14.58
N PRO A 140 -24.32 0.95 -14.31
CA PRO A 140 -24.64 2.03 -13.38
C PRO A 140 -24.15 1.70 -11.96
N ILE A 141 -24.10 2.73 -11.11
CA ILE A 141 -23.82 2.56 -9.69
C ILE A 141 -24.96 1.78 -9.03
N TRP A 142 -24.61 0.84 -8.15
CA TRP A 142 -25.56 0.02 -7.43
C TRP A 142 -25.06 -0.29 -6.01
N VAL A 143 -25.80 -1.12 -5.25
CA VAL A 143 -25.53 -1.35 -3.81
C VAL A 143 -24.10 -1.81 -3.50
N VAL A 144 -23.47 -2.60 -4.39
CA VAL A 144 -22.10 -3.07 -4.19
C VAL A 144 -21.08 -1.92 -4.30
N ASP A 145 -21.36 -0.91 -5.12
CA ASP A 145 -20.53 0.30 -5.17
C ASP A 145 -20.58 1.08 -3.85
N ILE A 146 -21.77 1.16 -3.23
CA ILE A 146 -21.93 1.83 -1.92
C ILE A 146 -21.09 1.11 -0.87
N LEU A 147 -21.12 -0.22 -0.86
CA LEU A 147 -20.27 -1.03 0.02
C LEU A 147 -18.78 -0.78 -0.26
N ALA A 148 -18.38 -0.75 -1.53
CA ALA A 148 -17.00 -0.49 -1.94
C ALA A 148 -16.53 0.91 -1.50
N ILE A 149 -17.37 1.94 -1.67
CA ILE A 149 -17.10 3.31 -1.20
C ILE A 149 -16.89 3.31 0.32
N PHE A 150 -17.81 2.70 1.06
CA PHE A 150 -17.73 2.65 2.52
C PHE A 150 -16.44 1.97 3.01
N ILE A 151 -16.11 0.80 2.44
CA ILE A 151 -14.91 0.04 2.80
C ILE A 151 -13.65 0.86 2.46
N THR A 152 -13.55 1.41 1.25
CA THR A 152 -12.37 2.14 0.80
C THR A 152 -12.17 3.45 1.57
N ALA A 153 -13.25 4.19 1.82
CA ALA A 153 -13.19 5.42 2.61
C ALA A 153 -12.79 5.13 4.08
N THR A 154 -13.38 4.09 4.67
CA THR A 154 -13.02 3.63 6.04
C THR A 154 -11.55 3.22 6.10
N ALA A 155 -11.04 2.53 5.09
CA ALA A 155 -9.63 2.14 4.97
C ALA A 155 -8.71 3.37 5.01
N ILE A 156 -8.99 4.38 4.18
CA ILE A 156 -8.24 5.64 4.12
C ILE A 156 -8.29 6.36 5.48
N LEU A 157 -9.44 6.41 6.14
CA LEU A 157 -9.59 7.03 7.44
C LEU A 157 -8.79 6.32 8.53
N ILE A 158 -8.90 4.99 8.62
CA ILE A 158 -8.15 4.18 9.59
C ILE A 158 -6.65 4.42 9.43
N GLU A 159 -6.16 4.37 8.21
CA GLU A 159 -4.75 4.54 7.91
C GLU A 159 -4.27 5.96 8.22
N THR A 160 -5.06 6.99 7.86
CA THR A 160 -4.77 8.39 8.17
C THR A 160 -4.66 8.64 9.66
N ILE A 161 -5.65 8.14 10.43
CA ILE A 161 -5.69 8.30 11.89
C ILE A 161 -4.53 7.55 12.54
N ALA A 162 -4.28 6.30 12.11
CA ALA A 162 -3.20 5.47 12.66
C ALA A 162 -1.82 6.10 12.44
N ASP A 163 -1.54 6.57 11.22
CA ASP A 163 -0.29 7.22 10.87
C ASP A 163 -0.11 8.56 11.62
N GLN A 164 -1.20 9.34 11.77
CA GLN A 164 -1.15 10.59 12.54
C GLN A 164 -0.91 10.33 14.02
N GLN A 165 -1.54 9.31 14.61
CA GLN A 165 -1.29 8.90 15.99
C GLN A 165 0.17 8.47 16.18
N LEU A 166 0.71 7.67 15.26
CA LEU A 166 2.11 7.22 15.31
C LEU A 166 3.08 8.40 15.17
N TYR A 167 2.81 9.31 14.25
CA TYR A 167 3.64 10.50 14.03
C TYR A 167 3.69 11.39 15.28
N ASN A 168 2.54 11.67 15.90
CA ASN A 168 2.45 12.46 17.12
C ASN A 168 3.19 11.75 18.28
N PHE A 169 2.97 10.44 18.43
CA PHE A 169 3.65 9.65 19.45
C PHE A 169 5.18 9.69 19.29
N ILE A 170 5.70 9.54 18.06
CA ILE A 170 7.16 9.59 17.79
C ILE A 170 7.73 10.97 18.19
N LYS A 171 6.98 12.05 18.00
CA LYS A 171 7.41 13.41 18.38
C LYS A 171 7.42 13.66 19.89
N THR A 172 6.53 13.01 20.62
CA THR A 172 6.30 13.30 22.04
C THR A 172 6.88 12.24 23.00
N ARG A 173 7.27 11.06 22.47
CA ARG A 173 7.84 10.00 23.30
C ARG A 173 9.16 10.43 23.95
N GLN A 174 9.35 10.06 25.22
CA GLN A 174 10.55 10.35 25.99
C GLN A 174 11.70 9.37 25.69
N SER A 175 11.39 8.15 25.24
CA SER A 175 12.37 7.12 24.88
C SER A 175 11.99 6.40 23.59
N HIS A 176 13.00 5.93 22.86
CA HIS A 176 12.82 5.07 21.70
C HIS A 176 12.27 3.67 22.06
N GLU A 177 12.32 3.29 23.33
CA GLU A 177 11.85 2.00 23.85
C GLU A 177 10.33 1.97 24.11
N GLN A 178 9.68 3.13 24.16
CA GLN A 178 8.24 3.21 24.39
C GLN A 178 7.42 2.64 23.24
N ASN A 179 6.32 1.97 23.59
CA ASN A 179 5.30 1.50 22.66
C ASN A 179 4.13 2.46 22.60
N ILE A 180 3.60 2.69 21.41
CA ILE A 180 2.28 3.33 21.25
C ILE A 180 1.21 2.29 21.61
N THR A 181 0.33 2.63 22.57
CA THR A 181 -0.74 1.75 23.10
C THR A 181 -2.09 2.47 23.18
N THR A 182 -2.21 3.64 22.57
CA THR A 182 -3.40 4.52 22.63
C THR A 182 -4.07 4.61 21.25
N GLY A 183 -5.30 5.10 21.21
CA GLY A 183 -6.04 5.26 19.97
C GLY A 183 -6.28 3.93 19.26
N LEU A 184 -6.10 3.89 17.94
CA LEU A 184 -6.23 2.68 17.14
C LEU A 184 -5.20 1.61 17.50
N TRP A 185 -4.02 2.02 17.99
CA TRP A 185 -2.94 1.13 18.42
C TRP A 185 -3.27 0.37 19.71
N LYS A 186 -4.33 0.74 20.43
CA LYS A 186 -4.89 -0.06 21.52
C LYS A 186 -5.58 -1.34 21.02
N TYR A 187 -6.14 -1.31 19.80
CA TYR A 187 -6.95 -2.39 19.26
C TYR A 187 -6.22 -3.25 18.23
N SER A 188 -5.20 -2.69 17.57
CA SER A 188 -4.34 -3.39 16.61
C SER A 188 -2.90 -2.94 16.78
N ARG A 189 -1.94 -3.85 16.60
CA ARG A 189 -0.50 -3.51 16.57
C ARG A 189 -0.06 -2.89 15.25
N HIS A 190 -0.89 -3.05 14.20
CA HIS A 190 -0.62 -2.55 12.85
C HIS A 190 -1.89 -1.99 12.21
N PRO A 191 -2.54 -0.97 12.83
CA PRO A 191 -3.83 -0.46 12.33
C PRO A 191 -3.70 0.23 10.97
N ASN A 192 -2.54 0.85 10.68
CA ASN A 192 -2.25 1.42 9.37
C ASN A 192 -2.12 0.33 8.29
N TYR A 193 -1.47 -0.80 8.58
CA TYR A 193 -1.42 -1.92 7.64
C TYR A 193 -2.79 -2.58 7.42
N PHE A 194 -3.65 -2.57 8.42
CA PHE A 194 -5.04 -2.99 8.25
C PHE A 194 -5.78 -2.06 7.29
N GLY A 195 -5.63 -0.75 7.45
CA GLY A 195 -6.19 0.24 6.52
C GLY A 195 -5.69 0.03 5.09
N GLU A 196 -4.38 -0.13 4.91
CA GLU A 196 -3.76 -0.37 3.60
C GLU A 196 -4.33 -1.63 2.92
N ILE A 197 -4.39 -2.77 3.62
CA ILE A 197 -4.97 -4.00 3.09
C ILE A 197 -6.45 -3.79 2.73
N LEU A 198 -7.22 -3.16 3.61
CA LEU A 198 -8.65 -2.90 3.42
C LEU A 198 -8.91 -2.00 2.21
N PHE A 199 -8.03 -1.03 1.91
CA PHE A 199 -8.08 -0.18 0.72
C PHE A 199 -8.05 -1.02 -0.57
N TRP A 200 -7.11 -1.96 -0.68
CA TRP A 200 -7.00 -2.83 -1.85
C TRP A 200 -8.18 -3.79 -2.01
N TRP A 201 -8.74 -4.29 -0.90
CA TRP A 201 -10.00 -5.04 -0.92
C TRP A 201 -11.18 -4.18 -1.38
N GLY A 202 -11.24 -2.91 -0.97
CA GLY A 202 -12.25 -1.97 -1.44
C GLY A 202 -12.19 -1.74 -2.96
N LEU A 203 -10.99 -1.58 -3.53
CA LEU A 203 -10.78 -1.47 -4.97
C LEU A 203 -11.24 -2.73 -5.72
N TYR A 204 -11.00 -3.91 -5.16
CA TYR A 204 -11.49 -5.18 -5.71
C TYR A 204 -13.02 -5.23 -5.75
N ILE A 205 -13.70 -4.77 -4.71
CA ILE A 205 -15.17 -4.74 -4.68
C ILE A 205 -15.71 -3.79 -5.78
N PHE A 206 -15.06 -2.66 -6.06
CA PHE A 206 -15.40 -1.82 -7.21
C PHE A 206 -15.22 -2.54 -8.54
N ALA A 207 -14.19 -3.37 -8.69
CA ALA A 207 -13.98 -4.17 -9.89
C ALA A 207 -15.16 -5.14 -10.09
N LEU A 208 -15.59 -5.85 -9.04
CA LEU A 208 -16.77 -6.74 -9.09
C LEU A 208 -18.06 -5.98 -9.35
N ALA A 209 -18.23 -4.79 -8.77
CA ALA A 209 -19.39 -3.93 -9.01
C ALA A 209 -19.47 -3.50 -10.48
N SER A 210 -18.34 -3.31 -11.14
CA SER A 210 -18.26 -3.00 -12.56
C SER A 210 -18.57 -4.22 -13.44
N ASP A 211 -17.85 -5.31 -13.21
CA ASP A 211 -18.03 -6.54 -13.98
C ASP A 211 -17.53 -7.75 -13.17
N VAL A 212 -18.45 -8.66 -12.84
CA VAL A 212 -18.16 -9.87 -12.07
C VAL A 212 -17.19 -10.82 -12.79
N SER A 213 -17.08 -10.76 -14.12
CA SER A 213 -16.12 -11.57 -14.88
C SER A 213 -14.65 -11.30 -14.50
N TYR A 214 -14.40 -10.15 -13.87
CA TYR A 214 -13.08 -9.80 -13.31
C TYR A 214 -12.85 -10.32 -11.88
N TYR A 215 -13.59 -11.34 -11.42
CA TYR A 215 -13.39 -11.98 -10.10
C TYR A 215 -11.94 -12.41 -9.85
N TRP A 216 -11.21 -12.76 -10.90
CA TRP A 216 -9.83 -13.24 -10.84
C TRP A 216 -8.82 -12.16 -10.40
N VAL A 217 -9.14 -10.85 -10.50
CA VAL A 217 -8.28 -9.78 -9.98
C VAL A 217 -8.18 -9.78 -8.44
N ILE A 218 -8.91 -10.68 -7.76
CA ILE A 218 -8.77 -10.97 -6.33
C ILE A 218 -7.33 -11.33 -5.95
N ILE A 219 -6.52 -11.79 -6.91
CA ILE A 219 -5.11 -12.08 -6.69
C ILE A 219 -4.35 -10.84 -6.15
N GLY A 220 -4.78 -9.62 -6.52
CA GLY A 220 -4.20 -8.37 -6.03
C GLY A 220 -4.32 -8.21 -4.51
N PRO A 221 -5.53 -8.03 -3.95
CA PRO A 221 -5.68 -7.87 -2.51
C PRO A 221 -5.21 -9.10 -1.71
N ILE A 222 -5.32 -10.32 -2.24
CA ILE A 222 -4.77 -11.51 -1.60
C ILE A 222 -3.26 -11.41 -1.50
N SER A 223 -2.56 -11.07 -2.59
CA SER A 223 -1.09 -10.99 -2.62
C SER A 223 -0.58 -9.91 -1.65
N ILE A 224 -1.25 -8.76 -1.58
CA ILE A 224 -0.93 -7.68 -0.63
C ILE A 224 -1.19 -8.13 0.82
N THR A 225 -2.30 -8.82 1.07
CA THR A 225 -2.60 -9.38 2.39
C THR A 225 -1.51 -10.36 2.84
N ILE A 226 -1.04 -11.22 1.93
CA ILE A 226 0.07 -12.16 2.16
C ILE A 226 1.36 -11.40 2.44
N LEU A 227 1.71 -10.40 1.62
CA LEU A 227 2.90 -9.58 1.78
C LEU A 227 2.97 -8.96 3.19
N PHE A 228 1.89 -8.32 3.63
CA PHE A 228 1.87 -7.69 4.96
C PHE A 228 1.98 -8.72 6.08
N ASN A 229 1.26 -9.84 6.00
CA ASN A 229 1.23 -10.85 7.07
C ASN A 229 2.50 -11.67 7.19
N ILE A 230 3.18 -11.98 6.06
CA ILE A 230 4.35 -12.87 6.02
C ILE A 230 5.66 -12.09 6.05
N LEU A 231 5.68 -10.89 5.45
CA LEU A 231 6.93 -10.13 5.31
C LEU A 231 6.94 -8.87 6.18
N SER A 232 6.03 -7.92 5.95
CA SER A 232 6.10 -6.59 6.54
C SER A 232 5.92 -6.60 8.05
N ILE A 233 4.87 -7.24 8.55
CA ILE A 233 4.58 -7.32 9.99
C ILE A 233 5.70 -8.08 10.74
N PRO A 234 6.13 -9.28 10.32
CA PRO A 234 7.22 -9.98 11.02
C PRO A 234 8.54 -9.20 11.08
N ILE A 235 8.90 -8.47 10.04
CA ILE A 235 10.11 -7.62 10.04
C ILE A 235 9.97 -6.51 11.08
N MET A 236 8.83 -5.81 11.11
CA MET A 236 8.56 -4.74 12.06
C MET A 236 8.50 -5.24 13.51
N GLU A 237 7.83 -6.37 13.74
CA GLU A 237 7.71 -6.94 15.09
C GLU A 237 9.06 -7.45 15.63
N ARG A 238 9.87 -8.12 14.80
CA ARG A 238 11.22 -8.52 15.18
C ARG A 238 12.08 -7.34 15.58
N ARG A 239 11.97 -6.22 14.87
CA ARG A 239 12.68 -4.98 15.23
C ARG A 239 12.17 -4.42 16.56
N ASN A 240 10.86 -4.36 16.74
CA ASN A 240 10.26 -3.85 17.97
C ASN A 240 10.65 -4.69 19.19
N LEU A 241 10.63 -6.02 19.06
CA LEU A 241 11.06 -6.95 20.12
C LEU A 241 12.52 -6.73 20.55
N LYS A 242 13.41 -6.38 19.61
CA LYS A 242 14.82 -6.09 19.91
C LYS A 242 15.04 -4.74 20.58
N ARG A 243 14.15 -3.78 20.39
CA ARG A 243 14.36 -2.37 20.79
C ARG A 243 13.47 -1.91 21.93
N LYS A 244 12.43 -2.67 22.25
CA LYS A 244 11.37 -2.25 23.18
C LYS A 244 11.07 -3.40 24.15
N PRO A 245 11.55 -3.34 25.39
CA PRO A 245 11.40 -4.43 26.38
C PRO A 245 9.94 -4.87 26.58
N ASP A 246 9.01 -3.90 26.66
CA ASP A 246 7.59 -4.15 26.93
C ASP A 246 6.79 -4.60 25.68
N TYR A 247 7.43 -4.72 24.52
CA TYR A 247 6.72 -5.10 23.31
C TYR A 247 6.13 -6.52 23.36
N VAL A 248 6.77 -7.43 24.08
CA VAL A 248 6.26 -8.80 24.32
C VAL A 248 4.91 -8.76 25.04
N ILE A 249 4.77 -7.88 26.04
CA ILE A 249 3.51 -7.71 26.79
C ILE A 249 2.43 -7.15 25.85
N TYR A 250 2.78 -6.15 25.05
CA TYR A 250 1.87 -5.58 24.05
C TYR A 250 1.39 -6.62 23.02
N GLN A 251 2.31 -7.49 22.53
CA GLN A 251 1.95 -8.58 21.61
C GLN A 251 0.95 -9.58 22.21
N LYS A 252 1.07 -9.90 23.49
CA LYS A 252 0.16 -10.85 24.16
C LYS A 252 -1.28 -10.34 24.27
N HIS A 253 -1.47 -9.03 24.41
CA HIS A 253 -2.76 -8.43 24.72
C HIS A 253 -3.46 -7.81 23.51
N VAL A 254 -2.74 -7.36 22.49
CA VAL A 254 -3.30 -6.61 21.37
C VAL A 254 -3.27 -7.42 20.08
N SER A 255 -4.36 -7.36 19.30
CA SER A 255 -4.48 -8.04 18.01
C SER A 255 -3.34 -7.65 17.05
N LYS A 256 -2.88 -8.61 16.24
CA LYS A 256 -1.80 -8.39 15.28
C LYS A 256 -2.19 -7.38 14.18
N LEU A 257 -3.34 -7.56 13.54
CA LEU A 257 -3.73 -6.80 12.35
C LEU A 257 -5.17 -6.26 12.45
N ILE A 258 -6.17 -7.16 12.48
CA ILE A 258 -7.57 -6.76 12.55
C ILE A 258 -7.84 -6.12 13.91
N PRO A 259 -8.35 -4.87 13.96
CA PRO A 259 -8.65 -4.22 15.23
C PRO A 259 -9.65 -5.03 16.07
N TRP A 260 -9.26 -5.35 17.29
CA TRP A 260 -10.10 -6.11 18.24
C TRP A 260 -9.84 -5.66 19.67
N PHE A 261 -10.80 -5.90 20.56
CA PHE A 261 -10.66 -5.54 21.97
C PHE A 261 -9.43 -6.22 22.60
N PRO A 262 -8.63 -5.48 23.38
CA PRO A 262 -7.47 -6.04 24.06
C PRO A 262 -7.89 -7.17 25.02
N LYS A 263 -7.07 -8.22 25.11
CA LYS A 263 -7.26 -9.26 26.10
C LYS A 263 -7.04 -8.68 27.51
N LYS A 264 -7.84 -9.12 28.49
CA LYS A 264 -7.66 -8.72 29.89
C LYS A 264 -6.24 -9.12 30.35
N LYS A 265 -5.62 -8.25 31.13
CA LYS A 265 -4.40 -8.62 31.85
C LYS A 265 -4.79 -9.68 32.89
N THR A 266 -4.37 -10.90 32.68
CA THR A 266 -4.41 -11.95 33.70
C THR A 266 -3.19 -11.80 34.60
#